data_02a7dd24d04249b96cee4547a031c8c5
#
_entry.id   02a7dd24d04249b96cee4547a031c8c5
#
_cell.length_a   1.000
_cell.length_b   1.000
_cell.length_c   1.000
_cell.angle_alpha   90.00
_cell.angle_beta   90.00
_cell.angle_gamma   90.00
#
_symmetry.space_group_name_H-M   'P 1'
#
loop_
_entity.id
_entity.type
_entity.pdbx_description
1 polymer ?
#
loop_
_entity_poly.entity_id
_entity_poly.type
_entity_poly.pdbx_seq_one_letter_code
_entity_poly.pdbx_strand_id
1 'polypeptide(L)' 'MKHRSGEIGVKNIVGAKVYNIRKKRGIKQKDLLAQLQVLGMDISATSLSRLEGQYRLVQDFEVVFLAKALSITTRELLDE' A
#
# COMPACT_ATOMS: atom_id res chain seq x y z
N MET A 1 -5.03 -16.16 5.40
CA MET A 1 -3.83 -15.45 5.85
C MET A 1 -3.75 -15.39 7.36
N LYS A 2 -2.58 -15.55 7.89
CA LYS A 2 -2.38 -15.54 9.33
C LYS A 2 -1.99 -14.16 9.82
N HIS A 3 -2.66 -13.66 10.83
CA HIS A 3 -2.36 -12.38 11.45
C HIS A 3 -1.49 -12.61 12.67
N ARG A 4 -0.56 -11.69 12.87
CA ARG A 4 0.30 -11.72 14.04
C ARG A 4 -0.14 -10.62 14.98
N SER A 5 -1.17 -10.93 15.71
CA SER A 5 -1.76 -10.00 16.65
C SER A 5 -0.72 -9.37 17.55
N GLY A 6 -0.75 -8.06 17.67
CA GLY A 6 0.09 -7.34 18.59
C GLY A 6 1.51 -7.10 18.13
N GLU A 7 1.91 -7.61 16.98
CA GLU A 7 3.28 -7.42 16.50
C GLU A 7 3.39 -6.29 15.51
N ILE A 8 2.53 -6.28 14.51
CA ILE A 8 2.48 -5.22 13.52
C ILE A 8 1.04 -4.86 13.31
N GLY A 9 0.81 -3.83 12.53
CA GLY A 9 -0.54 -3.45 12.22
C GLY A 9 -1.24 -4.53 11.44
N VAL A 10 -2.53 -4.67 11.65
CA VAL A 10 -3.36 -5.66 10.94
C VAL A 10 -4.64 -5.01 10.44
N LYS A 11 -4.61 -3.71 10.20
CA LYS A 11 -5.81 -2.95 9.85
C LYS A 11 -6.10 -2.95 8.36
N ASN A 12 -5.20 -3.50 7.56
CA ASN A 12 -5.47 -3.65 6.13
C ASN A 12 -4.68 -4.86 5.63
N ILE A 13 -5.11 -5.38 4.49
CA ILE A 13 -4.46 -6.56 3.92
C ILE A 13 -3.56 -6.20 2.75
N VAL A 14 -3.62 -4.98 2.25
CA VAL A 14 -2.87 -4.60 1.05
C VAL A 14 -1.50 -4.00 1.38
N GLY A 15 -1.30 -3.48 2.57
CA GLY A 15 -0.08 -2.75 2.92
C GLY A 15 1.17 -3.59 2.77
N ALA A 16 1.15 -4.81 3.27
CA ALA A 16 2.29 -5.70 3.17
C ALA A 16 2.60 -6.02 1.71
N LYS A 17 1.56 -6.21 0.90
CA LYS A 17 1.74 -6.49 -0.51
C LYS A 17 2.36 -5.28 -1.23
N VAL A 18 1.89 -4.08 -0.92
CA VAL A 18 2.44 -2.85 -1.47
C VAL A 18 3.92 -2.75 -1.13
N TYR A 19 4.25 -2.96 0.14
CA TYR A 19 5.63 -2.90 0.61
C TYR A 19 6.49 -3.92 -0.14
N ASN A 20 6.02 -5.17 -0.23
CA ASN A 20 6.80 -6.23 -0.85
C ASN A 20 7.03 -5.99 -2.34
N ILE A 21 5.99 -5.55 -3.06
CA ILE A 21 6.12 -5.26 -4.48
C ILE A 21 7.09 -4.10 -4.69
N ARG A 22 6.96 -3.06 -3.88
CA ARG A 22 7.82 -1.89 -3.97
C ARG A 22 9.27 -2.27 -3.75
N LYS A 23 9.54 -3.02 -2.68
CA LYS A 23 10.91 -3.45 -2.36
C LYS A 23 11.47 -4.34 -3.44
N LYS A 24 10.67 -5.26 -3.94
CA LYS A 24 11.10 -6.18 -4.97
C LYS A 24 11.50 -5.45 -6.24
N ARG A 25 10.83 -4.34 -6.55
CA ARG A 25 11.12 -3.55 -7.74
C ARG A 25 12.15 -2.45 -7.49
N GLY A 26 12.64 -2.32 -6.27
CA GLY A 26 13.60 -1.28 -5.92
C GLY A 26 13.03 0.12 -5.94
N ILE A 27 11.73 0.25 -5.71
CA ILE A 27 11.06 1.55 -5.70
C ILE A 27 11.14 2.12 -4.29
N LYS A 28 11.65 3.34 -4.17
CA LYS A 28 11.71 4.00 -2.88
C LYS A 28 10.31 4.48 -2.48
N GLN A 29 10.07 4.51 -1.18
CA GLN A 29 8.75 4.94 -0.68
C GLN A 29 8.42 6.35 -1.16
N LYS A 30 9.40 7.25 -1.20
CA LYS A 30 9.15 8.61 -1.67
C LYS A 30 8.73 8.66 -3.13
N ASP A 31 9.22 7.72 -3.93
CA ASP A 31 8.87 7.67 -5.35
C ASP A 31 7.45 7.16 -5.53
N LEU A 32 7.07 6.16 -4.74
CA LEU A 32 5.69 5.69 -4.75
C LEU A 32 4.75 6.80 -4.28
N LEU A 33 5.15 7.53 -3.24
CA LEU A 33 4.36 8.65 -2.73
C LEU A 33 4.11 9.68 -3.82
N ALA A 34 5.17 10.06 -4.54
CA ALA A 34 5.06 11.04 -5.61
C ALA A 34 4.10 10.55 -6.70
N GLN A 35 4.21 9.27 -7.05
CA GLN A 35 3.35 8.69 -8.08
C GLN A 35 1.88 8.72 -7.65
N LEU A 36 1.61 8.38 -6.40
CA LEU A 36 0.25 8.41 -5.88
C LEU A 36 -0.33 9.82 -5.92
N GLN A 37 0.48 10.80 -5.55
CA GLN A 37 0.04 12.19 -5.57
C GLN A 37 -0.24 12.67 -7.00
N VAL A 38 0.59 12.28 -7.95
CA VAL A 38 0.37 12.60 -9.36
C VAL A 38 -0.95 12.00 -9.85
N LEU A 39 -1.30 10.81 -9.38
CA LEU A 39 -2.55 10.15 -9.75
C LEU A 39 -3.77 10.79 -9.07
N GLY A 40 -3.55 11.67 -8.10
CA GLY A 40 -4.64 12.36 -7.44
C GLY A 40 -4.96 11.89 -6.04
N MET A 41 -4.17 10.98 -5.49
CA MET A 41 -4.37 10.51 -4.13
C MET A 41 -3.72 11.47 -3.15
N ASP A 42 -4.52 12.04 -2.28
CA ASP A 42 -4.04 12.99 -1.29
C ASP A 42 -3.53 12.23 -0.08
N ILE A 43 -2.25 11.91 -0.09
CA ILE A 43 -1.65 11.09 0.96
C ILE A 43 -0.31 11.68 1.37
N SER A 44 -0.01 11.62 2.66
CA SER A 44 1.28 12.08 3.21
C SER A 44 2.25 10.91 3.32
N ALA A 45 3.52 11.26 3.51
CA ALA A 45 4.56 10.24 3.71
C ALA A 45 4.26 9.39 4.95
N THR A 46 3.83 10.05 6.03
CA THR A 46 3.49 9.34 7.27
C THR A 46 2.32 8.38 7.03
N SER A 47 1.31 8.84 6.31
CA SER A 47 0.14 8.00 6.04
C SER A 47 0.51 6.80 5.18
N LEU A 48 1.37 6.99 4.17
CA LEU A 48 1.82 5.87 3.33
C LEU A 48 2.63 4.87 4.15
N SER A 49 3.49 5.37 5.03
CA SER A 49 4.27 4.50 5.90
C SER A 49 3.37 3.66 6.79
N ARG A 50 2.34 4.27 7.36
CA ARG A 50 1.38 3.55 8.21
C ARG A 50 0.56 2.55 7.40
N LEU A 51 0.25 2.89 6.16
CA LEU A 51 -0.47 1.99 5.27
C LEU A 51 0.36 0.73 5.00
N GLU A 52 1.62 0.90 4.64
CA GLU A 52 2.51 -0.22 4.37
C GLU A 52 2.76 -1.06 5.61
N GLY A 53 2.76 -0.43 6.78
CA GLY A 53 2.93 -1.13 8.04
C GLY A 53 1.65 -1.76 8.54
N GLN A 54 0.55 -1.59 7.83
CA GLN A 54 -0.77 -2.14 8.18
C GLN A 54 -1.32 -1.54 9.47
N TYR A 55 -0.98 -0.28 9.74
CA TYR A 55 -1.41 0.41 10.96
C TYR A 55 -2.64 1.29 10.74
N ARG A 56 -3.13 1.40 9.51
CA ARG A 56 -4.33 2.18 9.24
C ARG A 56 -5.23 1.44 8.26
N LEU A 57 -6.50 1.81 8.26
CA LEU A 57 -7.44 1.27 7.30
C LEU A 57 -7.14 1.83 5.91
N VAL A 58 -7.47 1.06 4.90
CA VAL A 58 -7.30 1.46 3.51
C VAL A 58 -8.69 1.44 2.87
N GLN A 59 -9.07 2.55 2.27
CA GLN A 59 -10.36 2.67 1.62
C GLN A 59 -10.30 2.04 0.23
N ASP A 60 -11.46 1.64 -0.28
CA ASP A 60 -11.53 0.93 -1.56
C ASP A 60 -10.90 1.72 -2.70
N PHE A 61 -11.16 3.05 -2.75
CA PHE A 61 -10.60 3.85 -3.83
C PHE A 61 -9.07 3.98 -3.70
N GLU A 62 -8.54 3.87 -2.48
CA GLU A 62 -7.09 3.88 -2.29
C GLU A 62 -6.46 2.63 -2.88
N VAL A 63 -7.13 1.50 -2.79
CA VAL A 63 -6.65 0.26 -3.41
C VAL A 63 -6.48 0.45 -4.91
N VAL A 64 -7.42 1.14 -5.54
CA VAL A 64 -7.36 1.40 -6.97
C VAL A 64 -6.14 2.27 -7.32
N PHE A 65 -5.91 3.32 -6.54
CA PHE A 65 -4.74 4.18 -6.76
C PHE A 65 -3.43 3.41 -6.59
N LEU A 66 -3.35 2.58 -5.56
CA LEU A 66 -2.16 1.79 -5.30
C LEU A 66 -1.89 0.82 -6.45
N ALA A 67 -2.93 0.17 -6.94
CA ALA A 67 -2.79 -0.76 -8.06
C ALA A 67 -2.30 -0.03 -9.30
N LYS A 68 -2.84 1.15 -9.57
CA LYS A 68 -2.41 1.93 -10.72
C LYS A 68 -0.95 2.38 -10.59
N ALA A 69 -0.58 2.84 -9.41
CA ALA A 69 0.78 3.31 -9.17
C ALA A 69 1.79 2.19 -9.35
N LEU A 70 1.41 0.97 -8.99
CA LEU A 70 2.29 -0.19 -9.09
C LEU A 70 2.11 -0.94 -10.41
N SER A 71 1.20 -0.49 -11.26
CA SER A 71 0.92 -1.13 -12.55
C SER A 71 0.53 -2.59 -12.40
N ILE A 72 -0.32 -2.86 -11.43
CA ILE A 72 -0.88 -4.19 -11.21
C ILE A 72 -2.39 -4.06 -11.11
N THR A 73 -3.08 -5.20 -11.09
CA THR A 73 -4.53 -5.20 -10.93
C THR A 73 -4.88 -5.11 -9.45
N THR A 74 -6.10 -4.66 -9.18
CA THR A 74 -6.60 -4.66 -7.79
C THR A 74 -6.68 -6.08 -7.25
N ARG A 75 -6.97 -7.04 -8.14
CA ARG A 75 -7.01 -8.45 -7.76
C ARG A 75 -5.66 -8.91 -7.22
N GLU A 76 -4.59 -8.55 -7.93
CA GLU A 76 -3.25 -8.90 -7.49
C GLU A 76 -2.94 -8.28 -6.13
N LEU A 77 -3.36 -7.03 -5.94
CA LEU A 77 -3.10 -6.33 -4.70
C LEU A 77 -3.89 -6.93 -3.54
N LEU A 78 -5.10 -7.37 -3.81
CA LEU A 78 -5.96 -7.99 -2.80
C LEU A 78 -5.69 -9.48 -2.63
N ASP A 79 -4.83 -10.05 -3.45
CA ASP A 79 -4.40 -11.43 -3.35
C ASP A 79 -5.56 -12.42 -3.57
N GLU A 80 -6.32 -12.17 -4.63
CA GLU A 80 -7.45 -13.03 -4.98
C GLU A 80 -7.22 -13.78 -6.27
#